data_cb3dbce7407bfd73608ec9afe1072461
#
_entry.id   cb3dbce7407bfd73608ec9afe1072461
#
_cell.length_a   1.000
_cell.length_b   1.000
_cell.length_c   1.000
_cell.angle_alpha   90.00
_cell.angle_beta   90.00
_cell.angle_gamma   90.00
#
_symmetry.space_group_name_H-M   'P 1'
#
loop_
_entity.id
_entity.type
_entity.pdbx_description
1 polymer ?
#
loop_
_entity_poly.entity_id
_entity_poly.type
_entity_poly.pdbx_seq_one_letter_code
_entity_poly.pdbx_strand_id
1 'polypeptide(L)'
;MLTIVIGDIHGMAVKLENLLVQIDMWCTANARAELRQLIFLGDYIDRGPDSRQVLQIVQRLQAKGAICLRGNHEQLMLRAPESERDLTNFLANGGRATITSLCTPDAFLQAQEWMRALPTSHEDELRYYVHAGISPGVPLDQQTAETKLWIRDSFLRHRGPFPKYIVHGHTPTIYLDPQQSMPDVRDNRCNLDTGAGMNGPLSAAIFNDRQTKPIHTISTGAEN
;
A
#
# COMPACT_ATOMS: atom_id res chain seq x y z
N MET A 1 -5.00 -2.59 21.19
CA MET A 1 -5.54 -2.58 19.80
C MET A 1 -4.46 -3.06 18.84
N LEU A 2 -4.85 -3.79 17.79
CA LEU A 2 -3.92 -4.15 16.71
C LEU A 2 -4.15 -3.24 15.49
N THR A 3 -3.07 -2.78 14.88
CA THR A 3 -3.07 -2.13 13.57
C THR A 3 -2.41 -3.06 12.55
N ILE A 4 -3.15 -3.42 11.52
CA ILE A 4 -2.70 -4.33 10.46
C ILE A 4 -2.55 -3.50 9.19
N VAL A 5 -1.35 -3.49 8.62
CA VAL A 5 -1.02 -2.66 7.45
C VAL A 5 -0.66 -3.57 6.28
N ILE A 6 -1.30 -3.36 5.14
CA ILE A 6 -1.09 -4.12 3.90
C ILE A 6 -0.37 -3.22 2.88
N GLY A 7 0.68 -3.76 2.26
CA GLY A 7 1.44 -3.11 1.20
C GLY A 7 0.77 -3.13 -0.17
N ASP A 8 1.55 -2.86 -1.21
CA ASP A 8 1.14 -2.66 -2.59
C ASP A 8 0.56 -3.95 -3.20
N ILE A 9 -0.68 -3.89 -3.71
CA ILE A 9 -1.45 -5.06 -4.13
C ILE A 9 -1.36 -5.30 -5.64
N HIS A 10 -1.44 -4.24 -6.42
CA HIS A 10 -1.30 -4.27 -7.89
C HIS A 10 -2.16 -5.33 -8.58
N GLY A 11 -3.49 -5.27 -8.38
CA GLY A 11 -4.42 -6.16 -9.07
C GLY A 11 -4.29 -7.65 -8.74
N MET A 12 -3.56 -8.02 -7.69
CA MET A 12 -3.32 -9.41 -7.28
C MET A 12 -4.38 -9.87 -6.27
N ALA A 13 -5.62 -10.07 -6.73
CA ALA A 13 -6.78 -10.38 -5.87
C ALA A 13 -6.59 -11.67 -5.08
N VAL A 14 -6.08 -12.74 -5.71
CA VAL A 14 -5.83 -14.03 -5.06
C VAL A 14 -4.81 -13.89 -3.92
N LYS A 15 -3.72 -13.11 -4.13
CA LYS A 15 -2.76 -12.83 -3.05
C LYS A 15 -3.40 -12.07 -1.91
N LEU A 16 -4.25 -11.08 -2.22
CA LEU A 16 -4.97 -10.31 -1.21
C LEU A 16 -5.91 -11.22 -0.37
N GLU A 17 -6.70 -12.06 -1.01
CA GLU A 17 -7.60 -13.00 -0.32
C GLU A 17 -6.82 -13.96 0.58
N ASN A 18 -5.74 -14.55 0.07
CA ASN A 18 -4.87 -15.44 0.84
C ASN A 18 -4.22 -14.72 2.04
N LEU A 19 -3.75 -13.49 1.84
CA LEU A 19 -3.16 -12.69 2.93
C LEU A 19 -4.19 -12.37 4.02
N LEU A 20 -5.41 -12.00 3.64
CA LEU A 20 -6.50 -11.73 4.60
C LEU A 20 -6.86 -12.96 5.43
N VAL A 21 -6.87 -14.16 4.83
CA VAL A 21 -7.07 -15.42 5.55
C VAL A 21 -5.94 -15.66 6.55
N GLN A 22 -4.67 -15.51 6.14
CA GLN A 22 -3.51 -15.68 7.02
C GLN A 22 -3.52 -14.68 8.19
N ILE A 23 -3.88 -13.41 7.91
CA ILE A 23 -4.06 -12.39 8.96
C ILE A 23 -5.12 -12.81 9.96
N ASP A 24 -6.28 -13.28 9.50
CA ASP A 24 -7.37 -13.70 10.39
C ASP A 24 -6.98 -14.93 11.23
N MET A 25 -6.31 -15.90 10.63
CA MET A 25 -5.77 -17.07 11.35
C MET A 25 -4.78 -16.64 12.44
N TRP A 26 -3.82 -15.77 12.11
CA TRP A 26 -2.85 -15.28 13.09
C TRP A 26 -3.52 -14.51 14.23
N CYS A 27 -4.43 -13.59 13.91
CA CYS A 27 -5.16 -12.83 14.90
C CYS A 27 -6.02 -13.72 15.81
N THR A 28 -6.66 -14.74 15.26
CA THR A 28 -7.48 -15.67 16.02
C THR A 28 -6.63 -16.47 17.02
N ALA A 29 -5.43 -16.87 16.60
CA ALA A 29 -4.52 -17.64 17.45
C ALA A 29 -3.85 -16.79 18.55
N ASN A 30 -3.52 -15.51 18.24
CA ASN A 30 -2.63 -14.71 19.08
C ASN A 30 -3.31 -13.53 19.79
N ALA A 31 -4.45 -13.03 19.27
CA ALA A 31 -5.04 -11.78 19.74
C ALA A 31 -6.58 -11.72 19.54
N ARG A 32 -7.28 -12.81 19.83
CA ARG A 32 -8.71 -13.00 19.53
C ARG A 32 -9.63 -11.90 20.08
N ALA A 33 -9.32 -11.34 21.24
CA ALA A 33 -10.14 -10.34 21.92
C ALA A 33 -9.74 -8.89 21.58
N GLU A 34 -8.71 -8.67 20.79
CA GLU A 34 -8.24 -7.31 20.48
C GLU A 34 -9.03 -6.68 19.33
N LEU A 35 -9.33 -5.39 19.48
CA LEU A 35 -9.85 -4.56 18.37
C LEU A 35 -8.78 -4.46 17.26
N ARG A 36 -9.24 -4.49 16.00
CA ARG A 36 -8.36 -4.50 14.82
C ARG A 36 -8.67 -3.31 13.92
N GLN A 37 -7.64 -2.53 13.59
CA GLN A 37 -7.67 -1.51 12.55
C GLN A 37 -6.90 -2.02 11.33
N LEU A 38 -7.54 -2.02 10.16
CA LEU A 38 -6.90 -2.38 8.90
C LEU A 38 -6.53 -1.11 8.12
N ILE A 39 -5.31 -1.05 7.59
CA ILE A 39 -4.81 0.07 6.78
C ILE A 39 -4.20 -0.49 5.50
N PHE A 40 -4.57 0.09 4.35
CA PHE A 40 -3.98 -0.18 3.05
C PHE A 40 -3.13 1.01 2.61
N LEU A 41 -1.91 0.76 2.12
CA LEU A 41 -0.95 1.80 1.76
C LEU A 41 -1.12 2.37 0.34
N GLY A 42 -2.08 1.88 -0.44
CA GLY A 42 -2.30 2.29 -1.83
C GLY A 42 -1.80 1.25 -2.84
N ASP A 43 -1.73 1.65 -4.11
CA ASP A 43 -1.36 0.82 -5.25
C ASP A 43 -2.21 -0.46 -5.34
N TYR A 44 -3.53 -0.26 -5.44
CA TYR A 44 -4.51 -1.35 -5.57
C TYR A 44 -4.54 -1.95 -6.97
N ILE A 45 -4.27 -1.10 -7.97
CA ILE A 45 -4.48 -1.34 -9.40
C ILE A 45 -3.16 -1.54 -10.15
N ASP A 46 -3.27 -1.84 -11.43
CA ASP A 46 -2.20 -1.99 -12.42
C ASP A 46 -1.36 -3.26 -12.24
N ARG A 47 -0.67 -3.66 -13.33
CA ARG A 47 0.21 -4.82 -13.43
C ARG A 47 -0.53 -6.15 -13.38
N GLY A 48 -1.18 -6.47 -12.25
CA GLY A 48 -1.93 -7.71 -12.06
C GLY A 48 -3.31 -7.68 -12.76
N PRO A 49 -3.92 -8.87 -12.99
CA PRO A 49 -5.10 -9.01 -13.84
C PRO A 49 -6.40 -8.56 -13.19
N ASP A 50 -6.48 -8.50 -11.85
CA ASP A 50 -7.76 -8.47 -11.13
C ASP A 50 -8.00 -7.16 -10.37
N SER A 51 -7.60 -6.00 -10.96
CA SER A 51 -7.79 -4.68 -10.34
C SER A 51 -9.24 -4.45 -9.90
N ARG A 52 -10.24 -4.87 -10.69
CA ARG A 52 -11.67 -4.77 -10.33
C ARG A 52 -12.00 -5.52 -9.04
N GLN A 53 -11.53 -6.77 -8.91
CA GLN A 53 -11.80 -7.58 -7.72
C GLN A 53 -11.09 -7.01 -6.49
N VAL A 54 -9.84 -6.56 -6.63
CA VAL A 54 -9.11 -5.87 -5.55
C VAL A 54 -9.89 -4.65 -5.07
N LEU A 55 -10.34 -3.78 -5.98
CA LEU A 55 -11.13 -2.60 -5.62
C LEU A 55 -12.43 -2.97 -4.86
N GLN A 56 -13.14 -4.02 -5.31
CA GLN A 56 -14.34 -4.51 -4.63
C GLN A 56 -14.05 -5.02 -3.22
N ILE A 57 -12.94 -5.73 -3.02
CA ILE A 57 -12.54 -6.23 -1.69
C ILE A 57 -12.20 -5.05 -0.77
N VAL A 58 -11.34 -4.13 -1.24
CA VAL A 58 -10.85 -3.00 -0.46
C VAL A 58 -12.00 -2.05 -0.07
N GLN A 59 -12.88 -1.72 -1.01
CA GLN A 59 -14.06 -0.87 -0.75
C GLN A 59 -15.02 -1.51 0.27
N ARG A 60 -15.24 -2.84 0.20
CA ARG A 60 -16.02 -3.56 1.22
C ARG A 60 -15.37 -3.52 2.61
N LEU A 61 -14.06 -3.58 2.68
CA LEU A 61 -13.33 -3.47 3.94
C LEU A 61 -13.32 -2.02 4.45
N GLN A 62 -13.22 -1.03 3.57
CA GLN A 62 -13.35 0.38 3.92
C GLN A 62 -14.74 0.70 4.51
N ALA A 63 -15.80 0.16 3.93
CA ALA A 63 -17.15 0.28 4.48
C ALA A 63 -17.32 -0.34 5.89
N LYS A 64 -16.38 -1.21 6.29
CA LYS A 64 -16.30 -1.80 7.64
C LYS A 64 -15.28 -1.09 8.55
N GLY A 65 -14.74 0.05 8.12
CA GLY A 65 -13.83 0.88 8.90
C GLY A 65 -12.34 0.73 8.56
N ALA A 66 -11.97 0.02 7.50
CA ALA A 66 -10.58 0.02 7.04
C ALA A 66 -10.19 1.40 6.49
N ILE A 67 -8.94 1.80 6.69
CA ILE A 67 -8.35 3.02 6.16
C ILE A 67 -7.64 2.66 4.85
N CYS A 68 -7.99 3.38 3.77
CA CYS A 68 -7.40 3.18 2.45
C CYS A 68 -6.66 4.44 2.04
N LEU A 69 -5.34 4.33 1.80
CA LEU A 69 -4.54 5.44 1.31
C LEU A 69 -4.50 5.43 -0.22
N ARG A 70 -4.23 6.58 -0.82
CA ARG A 70 -3.94 6.71 -2.25
C ARG A 70 -2.48 6.37 -2.50
N GLY A 71 -2.21 5.50 -3.48
CA GLY A 71 -0.90 5.28 -4.04
C GLY A 71 -0.66 6.11 -5.31
N ASN A 72 0.55 6.01 -5.86
CA ASN A 72 0.89 6.73 -7.09
C ASN A 72 0.21 6.11 -8.32
N HIS A 73 -0.12 4.83 -8.34
CA HIS A 73 -0.87 4.20 -9.43
C HIS A 73 -2.31 4.69 -9.50
N GLU A 74 -2.98 4.91 -8.38
CA GLU A 74 -4.26 5.60 -8.34
C GLU A 74 -4.14 7.03 -8.89
N GLN A 75 -3.06 7.75 -8.54
CA GLN A 75 -2.82 9.11 -9.05
C GLN A 75 -2.56 9.11 -10.57
N LEU A 76 -1.85 8.12 -11.12
CA LEU A 76 -1.66 7.95 -12.56
C LEU A 76 -3.00 7.74 -13.28
N MET A 77 -3.87 6.86 -12.76
CA MET A 77 -5.20 6.63 -13.32
C MET A 77 -6.07 7.89 -13.26
N LEU A 78 -5.99 8.69 -12.19
CA LEU A 78 -6.73 9.94 -12.05
C LEU A 78 -6.28 11.00 -13.07
N ARG A 79 -5.00 11.06 -13.41
CA ARG A 79 -4.44 11.98 -14.39
C ARG A 79 -4.59 11.51 -15.83
N ALA A 80 -4.78 10.24 -16.08
CA ALA A 80 -4.82 9.67 -17.42
C ALA A 80 -5.74 10.40 -18.43
N PRO A 81 -6.92 10.95 -18.02
CA PRO A 81 -7.76 11.74 -18.93
C PRO A 81 -7.28 13.17 -19.21
N GLU A 82 -6.28 13.69 -18.47
CA GLU A 82 -5.88 15.10 -18.55
C GLU A 82 -5.05 15.40 -19.81
N SER A 83 -4.25 14.43 -20.30
CA SER A 83 -3.43 14.57 -21.49
C SER A 83 -3.01 13.23 -22.10
N GLU A 84 -2.59 13.23 -23.37
CA GLU A 84 -1.98 12.06 -24.03
C GLU A 84 -0.72 11.57 -23.30
N ARG A 85 0.06 12.50 -22.75
CA ARG A 85 1.24 12.18 -21.96
C ARG A 85 0.87 11.43 -20.68
N ASP A 86 -0.16 11.87 -19.97
CA ASP A 86 -0.61 11.25 -18.72
C ASP A 86 -1.22 9.87 -18.99
N LEU A 87 -2.00 9.75 -20.08
CA LEU A 87 -2.50 8.45 -20.52
C LEU A 87 -1.35 7.50 -20.85
N THR A 88 -0.35 7.97 -21.62
CA THR A 88 0.83 7.17 -21.98
C THR A 88 1.59 6.72 -20.72
N ASN A 89 1.75 7.62 -19.75
CA ASN A 89 2.41 7.30 -18.47
C ASN A 89 1.62 6.25 -17.66
N PHE A 90 0.30 6.39 -17.56
CA PHE A 90 -0.55 5.39 -16.91
C PHE A 90 -0.41 4.02 -17.59
N LEU A 91 -0.50 3.96 -18.91
CA LEU A 91 -0.39 2.70 -19.68
C LEU A 91 1.00 2.06 -19.53
N ALA A 92 2.07 2.85 -19.53
CA ALA A 92 3.45 2.39 -19.37
C ALA A 92 3.71 1.79 -17.97
N ASN A 93 2.95 2.22 -16.96
CA ASN A 93 3.05 1.72 -15.59
C ASN A 93 2.12 0.52 -15.28
N GLY A 94 1.48 -0.08 -16.29
CA GLY A 94 0.66 -1.28 -16.14
C GLY A 94 -0.85 -1.02 -16.21
N GLY A 95 -1.28 0.21 -16.52
CA GLY A 95 -2.68 0.61 -16.58
C GLY A 95 -3.55 -0.15 -17.58
N ARG A 96 -2.93 -0.81 -18.59
CA ARG A 96 -3.67 -1.70 -19.52
C ARG A 96 -4.40 -2.82 -18.78
N ALA A 97 -3.76 -3.42 -17.77
CA ALA A 97 -4.38 -4.48 -16.97
C ALA A 97 -5.62 -3.96 -16.24
N THR A 98 -5.54 -2.75 -15.67
CA THR A 98 -6.67 -2.09 -15.00
C THR A 98 -7.83 -1.81 -15.95
N ILE A 99 -7.55 -1.23 -17.14
CA ILE A 99 -8.58 -0.96 -18.15
C ILE A 99 -9.27 -2.27 -18.56
N THR A 100 -8.50 -3.33 -18.80
CA THR A 100 -9.04 -4.65 -19.15
C THR A 100 -9.90 -5.22 -18.02
N SER A 101 -9.43 -5.13 -16.79
CA SER A 101 -10.12 -5.66 -15.60
C SER A 101 -11.42 -4.91 -15.30
N LEU A 102 -11.45 -3.59 -15.44
CA LEU A 102 -12.65 -2.77 -15.21
C LEU A 102 -13.69 -2.94 -16.32
N CYS A 103 -13.26 -3.22 -17.56
CA CYS A 103 -14.01 -3.57 -18.79
C CYS A 103 -15.10 -2.55 -19.24
N THR A 104 -15.54 -1.58 -18.46
CA THR A 104 -16.55 -0.60 -18.85
C THR A 104 -16.14 0.82 -18.45
N PRO A 105 -16.54 1.84 -19.24
CA PRO A 105 -16.31 3.24 -18.87
C PRO A 105 -16.90 3.61 -17.51
N ASP A 106 -18.08 3.11 -17.18
CA ASP A 106 -18.74 3.41 -15.90
C ASP A 106 -17.95 2.87 -14.70
N ALA A 107 -17.43 1.63 -14.81
CA ALA A 107 -16.58 1.07 -13.75
C ALA A 107 -15.28 1.87 -13.59
N PHE A 108 -14.71 2.38 -14.70
CA PHE A 108 -13.54 3.24 -14.67
C PHE A 108 -13.81 4.57 -13.96
N LEU A 109 -14.93 5.23 -14.29
CA LEU A 109 -15.32 6.48 -13.65
C LEU A 109 -15.64 6.31 -12.16
N GLN A 110 -16.35 5.24 -11.78
CA GLN A 110 -16.62 4.91 -10.38
C GLN A 110 -15.33 4.67 -9.59
N ALA A 111 -14.37 3.95 -10.19
CA ALA A 111 -13.06 3.74 -9.56
C ALA A 111 -12.31 5.06 -9.36
N GLN A 112 -12.31 5.96 -10.37
CA GLN A 112 -11.70 7.28 -10.24
C GLN A 112 -12.36 8.13 -9.15
N GLU A 113 -13.69 8.12 -9.06
CA GLU A 113 -14.42 8.87 -8.03
C GLU A 113 -14.01 8.41 -6.62
N TRP A 114 -13.96 7.09 -6.40
CA TRP A 114 -13.51 6.53 -5.13
C TRP A 114 -12.05 6.92 -4.83
N MET A 115 -11.15 6.81 -5.81
CA MET A 115 -9.73 7.14 -5.63
C MET A 115 -9.48 8.62 -5.32
N ARG A 116 -10.29 9.54 -5.85
CA ARG A 116 -10.19 10.97 -5.53
C ARG A 116 -10.43 11.26 -4.05
N ALA A 117 -11.29 10.51 -3.42
CA ALA A 117 -11.64 10.67 -2.01
C ALA A 117 -10.59 10.09 -1.05
N LEU A 118 -9.63 9.28 -1.54
CA LEU A 118 -8.64 8.64 -0.69
C LEU A 118 -7.64 9.66 -0.13
N PRO A 119 -7.35 9.62 1.18
CA PRO A 119 -6.26 10.38 1.80
C PRO A 119 -4.89 9.88 1.30
N THR A 120 -3.87 10.74 1.36
CA THR A 120 -2.49 10.39 1.01
C THR A 120 -1.65 9.94 2.20
N SER A 121 -2.16 10.06 3.42
CA SER A 121 -1.51 9.61 4.64
C SER A 121 -2.53 9.44 5.76
N HIS A 122 -2.15 8.68 6.78
CA HIS A 122 -2.84 8.54 8.05
C HIS A 122 -1.80 8.48 9.17
N GLU A 123 -2.19 8.77 10.42
CA GLU A 123 -1.29 8.63 11.57
C GLU A 123 -2.01 8.15 12.83
N ASP A 124 -1.30 7.42 13.66
CA ASP A 124 -1.64 7.17 15.06
C ASP A 124 -0.62 7.85 15.98
N GLU A 125 -0.64 7.56 17.27
CA GLU A 125 0.30 8.15 18.23
C GLU A 125 1.76 7.83 17.92
N LEU A 126 2.05 6.62 17.41
CA LEU A 126 3.40 6.09 17.22
C LEU A 126 3.88 6.14 15.77
N ARG A 127 2.95 6.12 14.78
CA ARG A 127 3.26 5.85 13.38
C ARG A 127 2.64 6.82 12.43
N TYR A 128 3.30 6.98 11.29
CA TYR A 128 2.79 7.70 10.14
C TYR A 128 2.74 6.71 8.95
N TYR A 129 1.56 6.54 8.39
CA TYR A 129 1.27 5.65 7.28
C TYR A 129 1.18 6.47 6.00
N VAL A 130 1.94 6.10 4.99
CA VAL A 130 2.07 6.86 3.75
C VAL A 130 2.45 5.89 2.63
N HIS A 131 2.05 6.19 1.39
CA HIS A 131 2.36 5.29 0.30
C HIS A 131 3.87 5.20 0.03
N ALA A 132 4.56 6.30 -0.33
CA ALA A 132 5.97 6.25 -0.70
C ALA A 132 6.95 6.63 0.43
N GLY A 133 6.63 7.66 1.21
CA GLY A 133 7.49 8.16 2.27
C GLY A 133 7.31 9.65 2.53
N ILE A 134 8.28 10.24 3.22
CA ILE A 134 8.30 11.64 3.61
C ILE A 134 9.65 12.28 3.29
N SER A 135 9.67 13.60 3.06
CA SER A 135 10.91 14.38 2.92
C SER A 135 11.56 14.56 4.29
N PRO A 136 12.81 14.09 4.49
CA PRO A 136 13.52 14.30 5.76
C PRO A 136 13.66 15.79 6.11
N GLY A 137 13.46 16.12 7.38
CA GLY A 137 13.56 17.49 7.89
C GLY A 137 12.34 18.39 7.64
N VAL A 138 11.33 17.91 6.91
CA VAL A 138 10.06 18.61 6.70
C VAL A 138 9.02 18.09 7.69
N PRO A 139 8.26 18.94 8.41
CA PRO A 139 7.18 18.54 9.30
C PRO A 139 6.13 17.67 8.58
N LEU A 140 5.48 16.74 9.31
CA LEU A 140 4.53 15.79 8.74
C LEU A 140 3.31 16.45 8.08
N ASP A 141 2.82 17.55 8.66
CA ASP A 141 1.71 18.35 8.17
C ASP A 141 2.07 19.20 6.94
N GLN A 142 3.37 19.40 6.66
CA GLN A 142 3.88 20.15 5.51
C GLN A 142 4.35 19.24 4.36
N GLN A 143 4.23 17.92 4.50
CA GLN A 143 4.56 16.96 3.43
C GLN A 143 3.59 17.11 2.25
N THR A 144 4.11 17.35 1.06
CA THR A 144 3.28 17.49 -0.16
C THR A 144 2.70 16.15 -0.60
N ALA A 145 1.59 16.18 -1.33
CA ALA A 145 1.03 14.97 -1.94
C ALA A 145 2.03 14.30 -2.90
N GLU A 146 2.79 15.09 -3.66
CA GLU A 146 3.84 14.58 -4.56
C GLU A 146 4.90 13.80 -3.79
N THR A 147 5.40 14.34 -2.67
CA THR A 147 6.34 13.64 -1.79
C THR A 147 5.75 12.34 -1.28
N LYS A 148 4.54 12.37 -0.75
CA LYS A 148 3.87 11.20 -0.16
C LYS A 148 3.65 10.06 -1.14
N LEU A 149 3.52 10.38 -2.43
CA LEU A 149 3.21 9.42 -3.49
C LEU A 149 4.43 8.94 -4.29
N TRP A 150 5.56 9.68 -4.29
CA TRP A 150 6.63 9.43 -5.25
C TRP A 150 8.05 9.41 -4.69
N ILE A 151 8.28 9.89 -3.48
CA ILE A 151 9.64 10.00 -2.93
C ILE A 151 10.33 8.63 -2.85
N ARG A 152 11.63 8.60 -3.15
CA ARG A 152 12.49 7.40 -3.09
C ARG A 152 13.78 7.70 -2.34
N ASP A 153 14.87 7.98 -3.06
CA ASP A 153 16.25 8.00 -2.58
C ASP A 153 16.50 8.84 -1.33
N SER A 154 16.01 10.08 -1.29
CA SER A 154 16.22 10.97 -0.14
C SER A 154 15.57 10.43 1.14
N PHE A 155 14.42 9.75 1.02
CA PHE A 155 13.76 9.08 2.13
C PHE A 155 14.45 7.74 2.46
N LEU A 156 14.66 6.88 1.46
CA LEU A 156 15.15 5.52 1.64
C LEU A 156 16.59 5.48 2.19
N ARG A 157 17.42 6.46 1.83
CA ARG A 157 18.82 6.58 2.31
C ARG A 157 18.95 7.30 3.65
N HIS A 158 17.87 7.92 4.14
CA HIS A 158 17.90 8.61 5.42
C HIS A 158 18.09 7.63 6.59
N ARG A 159 19.09 7.89 7.43
CA ARG A 159 19.46 7.03 8.57
C ARG A 159 19.05 7.58 9.93
N GLY A 160 18.72 8.88 9.98
CA GLY A 160 18.27 9.53 11.22
C GLY A 160 16.83 9.15 11.60
N PRO A 161 16.39 9.58 12.80
CA PRO A 161 15.01 9.39 13.20
C PRO A 161 14.06 10.27 12.37
N PHE A 162 12.81 9.83 12.26
CA PHE A 162 11.69 10.64 11.83
C PHE A 162 10.83 11.04 13.03
N PRO A 163 9.93 12.03 12.90
CA PRO A 163 9.03 12.43 13.99
C PRO A 163 8.15 11.29 14.52
N LYS A 164 7.79 10.35 13.64
CA LYS A 164 7.09 9.08 13.94
C LYS A 164 7.73 7.95 13.16
N TYR A 165 7.46 6.71 13.53
CA TYR A 165 7.85 5.54 12.77
C TYR A 165 7.07 5.50 11.45
N ILE A 166 7.75 5.41 10.30
CA ILE A 166 7.11 5.49 8.99
C ILE A 166 6.78 4.09 8.48
N VAL A 167 5.52 3.86 8.10
CA VAL A 167 5.09 2.62 7.45
C VAL A 167 4.71 2.95 6.01
N HIS A 168 5.38 2.29 5.04
CA HIS A 168 5.27 2.66 3.63
C HIS A 168 5.40 1.45 2.68
N GLY A 169 5.20 1.69 1.37
CA GLY A 169 5.39 0.78 0.25
C GLY A 169 6.14 1.42 -0.91
N HIS A 170 5.58 1.38 -2.13
CA HIS A 170 6.01 2.08 -3.35
C HIS A 170 7.33 1.63 -3.97
N THR A 171 8.32 1.31 -3.19
CA THR A 171 9.63 0.87 -3.69
C THR A 171 9.84 -0.57 -3.30
N PRO A 172 9.71 -1.52 -4.25
CA PRO A 172 9.87 -2.94 -3.98
C PRO A 172 11.18 -3.24 -3.24
N THR A 173 11.07 -4.05 -2.17
CA THR A 173 12.23 -4.38 -1.32
C THR A 173 13.36 -5.02 -2.11
N ILE A 174 13.04 -5.76 -3.19
CA ILE A 174 14.04 -6.35 -4.11
C ILE A 174 14.95 -5.30 -4.79
N TYR A 175 14.50 -4.04 -4.93
CA TYR A 175 15.35 -2.97 -5.46
C TYR A 175 16.28 -2.38 -4.40
N LEU A 176 16.02 -2.62 -3.12
CA LEU A 176 16.88 -2.21 -2.00
C LEU A 176 17.92 -3.29 -1.69
N ASP A 177 17.54 -4.54 -1.81
CA ASP A 177 18.37 -5.72 -1.67
C ASP A 177 17.82 -6.83 -2.58
N PRO A 178 18.56 -7.25 -3.64
CA PRO A 178 18.10 -8.28 -4.57
C PRO A 178 17.84 -9.66 -3.94
N GLN A 179 18.28 -9.89 -2.72
CA GLN A 179 17.99 -11.12 -1.96
C GLN A 179 16.77 -10.97 -1.04
N GLN A 180 16.18 -9.77 -0.97
CA GLN A 180 15.08 -9.45 -0.06
C GLN A 180 13.73 -9.66 -0.72
N SER A 181 13.00 -10.68 -0.28
CA SER A 181 11.59 -10.92 -0.66
C SER A 181 10.59 -10.66 0.48
N MET A 182 11.08 -10.15 1.60
CA MET A 182 10.29 -9.90 2.82
C MET A 182 10.21 -8.40 3.13
N PRO A 183 9.31 -7.95 4.01
CA PRO A 183 9.27 -6.57 4.47
C PRO A 183 10.62 -6.07 5.00
N ASP A 184 11.01 -4.84 4.63
CA ASP A 184 12.24 -4.20 5.12
C ASP A 184 11.93 -3.40 6.39
N VAL A 185 12.20 -4.00 7.56
CA VAL A 185 11.95 -3.42 8.89
C VAL A 185 13.22 -2.79 9.43
N ARG A 186 13.25 -1.46 9.53
CA ARG A 186 14.38 -0.68 10.05
C ARG A 186 14.04 0.04 11.36
N ASP A 187 15.00 0.77 11.92
CA ASP A 187 14.78 1.51 13.17
C ASP A 187 13.80 2.68 13.02
N ASN A 188 13.74 3.29 11.86
CA ASN A 188 12.94 4.47 11.58
C ASN A 188 11.74 4.22 10.63
N ARG A 189 11.64 3.05 9.98
CA ARG A 189 10.57 2.74 9.02
C ARG A 189 10.38 1.25 8.78
N CYS A 190 9.22 0.91 8.17
CA CYS A 190 8.89 -0.41 7.65
C CYS A 190 8.38 -0.28 6.21
N ASN A 191 9.04 -0.95 5.26
CA ASN A 191 8.60 -1.05 3.87
C ASN A 191 7.85 -2.38 3.66
N LEU A 192 6.61 -2.29 3.16
CA LEU A 192 5.73 -3.45 2.92
C LEU A 192 5.54 -3.78 1.43
N ASP A 193 6.15 -3.02 0.52
CA ASP A 193 6.12 -3.37 -0.90
C ASP A 193 7.15 -4.48 -1.17
N THR A 194 6.68 -5.71 -1.17
CA THR A 194 7.48 -6.91 -1.46
C THR A 194 7.33 -7.39 -2.90
N GLY A 195 6.78 -6.52 -3.77
CA GLY A 195 6.73 -6.75 -5.21
C GLY A 195 5.58 -7.64 -5.67
N ALA A 196 4.41 -7.57 -5.03
CA ALA A 196 3.26 -8.42 -5.37
C ALA A 196 2.89 -8.38 -6.86
N GLY A 197 2.92 -7.21 -7.50
CA GLY A 197 2.71 -7.04 -8.95
C GLY A 197 3.91 -7.41 -9.83
N MET A 198 4.98 -7.97 -9.27
CA MET A 198 6.24 -8.36 -9.94
C MET A 198 6.63 -9.80 -9.59
N ASN A 199 5.66 -10.67 -9.37
CA ASN A 199 5.80 -12.07 -8.92
C ASN A 199 6.35 -12.24 -7.49
N GLY A 200 6.56 -11.17 -6.73
CA GLY A 200 6.90 -11.21 -5.32
C GLY A 200 5.68 -11.49 -4.43
N PRO A 201 5.87 -11.74 -3.14
CA PRO A 201 4.76 -11.91 -2.21
C PRO A 201 3.98 -10.60 -2.01
N LEU A 202 2.73 -10.70 -1.55
CA LEU A 202 2.01 -9.60 -0.92
C LEU A 202 2.22 -9.67 0.58
N SER A 203 2.55 -8.55 1.22
CA SER A 203 2.93 -8.53 2.63
C SER A 203 2.07 -7.62 3.47
N ALA A 204 1.94 -7.99 4.74
CA ALA A 204 1.35 -7.20 5.79
C ALA A 204 2.25 -7.15 7.02
N ALA A 205 2.13 -6.08 7.81
CA ALA A 205 2.71 -5.97 9.14
C ALA A 205 1.63 -5.76 10.18
N ILE A 206 1.80 -6.39 11.33
CA ILE A 206 0.92 -6.30 12.50
C ILE A 206 1.63 -5.51 13.58
N PHE A 207 0.99 -4.47 14.07
CA PHE A 207 1.48 -3.57 15.11
C PHE A 207 0.55 -3.63 16.32
N ASN A 208 1.07 -3.31 17.50
CA ASN A 208 0.30 -3.00 18.69
C ASN A 208 0.50 -1.53 19.09
N ASP A 209 -0.22 -1.08 20.11
CA ASP A 209 -0.15 0.26 20.68
C ASP A 209 0.98 0.47 21.70
N ARG A 210 1.90 -0.50 21.85
CA ARG A 210 2.96 -0.46 22.88
C ARG A 210 4.35 -0.20 22.33
N GLN A 211 4.57 -0.45 21.04
CA GLN A 211 5.86 -0.30 20.37
C GLN A 211 5.70 0.20 18.93
N THR A 212 6.72 0.88 18.41
CA THR A 212 6.70 1.48 17.06
C THR A 212 6.84 0.45 15.95
N LYS A 213 7.73 -0.54 16.11
CA LYS A 213 8.00 -1.59 15.11
C LYS A 213 6.87 -2.63 15.08
N PRO A 214 6.73 -3.37 13.97
CA PRO A 214 5.77 -4.47 13.89
C PRO A 214 6.10 -5.55 14.93
N ILE A 215 5.05 -6.18 15.48
CA ILE A 215 5.18 -7.36 16.33
C ILE A 215 5.23 -8.64 15.50
N HIS A 216 4.72 -8.57 14.25
CA HIS A 216 4.73 -9.69 13.31
C HIS A 216 4.59 -9.18 11.87
N THR A 217 5.12 -9.94 10.92
CA THR A 217 4.89 -9.73 9.48
C THR A 217 4.38 -11.02 8.85
N ILE A 218 3.49 -10.89 7.87
CA ILE A 218 2.93 -11.99 7.10
C ILE A 218 3.16 -11.70 5.63
N SER A 219 3.60 -12.70 4.87
CA SER A 219 3.75 -12.60 3.43
C SER A 219 3.15 -13.84 2.76
N THR A 220 2.40 -13.64 1.68
CA THR A 220 1.93 -14.76 0.84
C THR A 220 3.14 -15.47 0.22
N GLY A 221 2.99 -16.74 -0.18
CA GLY A 221 4.03 -17.42 -0.96
C GLY A 221 4.36 -16.64 -2.25
N ALA A 222 5.63 -16.65 -2.66
CA ALA A 222 5.99 -16.25 -4.02
C ALA A 222 5.35 -17.25 -5.00
N GLU A 223 4.77 -16.80 -6.10
CA GLU A 223 4.33 -17.70 -7.17
C GLU A 223 5.59 -18.26 -7.84
N ASN A 224 5.70 -19.61 -7.89
CA ASN A 224 6.75 -20.32 -8.62
C ASN A 224 6.51 -20.26 -10.12
#